data_06ce7068c5d7b5ff98306ad65b081839
#
_entry.id   06ce7068c5d7b5ff98306ad65b081839
#
_cell.length_a   1.000
_cell.length_b   1.000
_cell.length_c   1.000
_cell.angle_alpha   90.00
_cell.angle_beta   90.00
_cell.angle_gamma   90.00
#
_symmetry.space_group_name_H-M   'P 1'
#
loop_
_entity.id
_entity.type
_entity.pdbx_description
1 polymer ?
#
loop_
_entity_poly.entity_id
_entity_poly.type
_entity_poly.pdbx_seq_one_letter_code
_entity_poly.pdbx_strand_id
1 'polypeptide(L)'
;IPIILLTARNDEESQIFGYKNGADAYLTKPFEVSILHTIIQSQLKNRERMRTRYAEAGPLPQPQESTFSPADEKFLKRLNKSITENLDNPQMGVPFLCTELGISRASLYNKLKVVTGMGANDYITKLRVERAVWLLTHSTLNINEIADQTGFSTSRYFSTVFKQYMGCSPTQYKEEHA
;
A
#
# COMPACT_ATOMS: atom_id res chain seq x y z
N ILE A 1 -11.63 -0.23 -2.08
CA ILE A 1 -12.50 0.75 -1.42
C ILE A 1 -11.89 1.07 -0.07
N PRO A 2 -11.71 2.37 0.31
CA PRO A 2 -11.24 2.70 1.64
C PRO A 2 -12.23 2.23 2.72
N ILE A 3 -11.69 1.69 3.79
CA ILE A 3 -12.47 1.19 4.94
C ILE A 3 -12.18 2.10 6.13
N ILE A 4 -13.23 2.76 6.63
CA ILE A 4 -13.15 3.61 7.83
C ILE A 4 -13.97 2.94 8.92
N LEU A 5 -13.34 2.59 10.04
CA LEU A 5 -14.01 2.02 11.19
C LEU A 5 -14.54 3.14 12.11
N LEU A 6 -15.85 3.14 12.34
CA LEU A 6 -16.53 4.03 13.27
C LEU A 6 -16.93 3.23 14.52
N THR A 7 -16.32 3.51 15.68
CA THR A 7 -16.48 2.68 16.87
C THR A 7 -16.65 3.52 18.13
N ALA A 8 -17.35 2.93 19.13
CA ALA A 8 -17.44 3.52 20.47
C ALA A 8 -16.23 3.16 21.35
N ARG A 9 -15.37 2.22 20.92
CA ARG A 9 -14.19 1.80 21.67
C ARG A 9 -13.02 2.71 21.38
N ASN A 10 -12.37 3.19 22.42
CA ASN A 10 -11.22 4.08 22.36
C ASN A 10 -9.94 3.42 22.92
N ASP A 11 -10.00 2.10 23.16
CA ASP A 11 -8.85 1.33 23.61
C ASP A 11 -7.87 1.06 22.47
N GLU A 12 -6.60 1.05 22.81
CA GLU A 12 -5.49 0.86 21.85
C GLU A 12 -5.56 -0.51 21.17
N GLU A 13 -6.04 -1.54 21.88
CA GLU A 13 -6.20 -2.89 21.33
C GLU A 13 -7.25 -2.95 20.21
N SER A 14 -8.39 -2.27 20.38
CA SER A 14 -9.44 -2.20 19.37
C SER A 14 -9.00 -1.40 18.14
N GLN A 15 -8.21 -0.34 18.32
CA GLN A 15 -7.63 0.41 17.21
C GLN A 15 -6.63 -0.46 16.44
N ILE A 16 -5.76 -1.16 17.15
CA ILE A 16 -4.79 -2.10 16.57
C ILE A 16 -5.51 -3.21 15.80
N PHE A 17 -6.59 -3.77 16.37
CA PHE A 17 -7.39 -4.80 15.72
C PHE A 17 -8.05 -4.29 14.43
N GLY A 18 -8.61 -3.07 14.43
CA GLY A 18 -9.17 -2.43 13.25
C GLY A 18 -8.17 -2.29 12.11
N TYR A 19 -6.98 -1.76 12.42
CA TYR A 19 -5.91 -1.62 11.44
C TYR A 19 -5.32 -2.96 10.98
N LYS A 20 -5.27 -3.98 11.87
CA LYS A 20 -4.86 -5.35 11.49
C LYS A 20 -5.78 -5.98 10.45
N ASN A 21 -7.07 -5.66 10.52
CA ASN A 21 -8.08 -6.19 9.60
C ASN A 21 -8.30 -5.33 8.36
N GLY A 22 -7.36 -4.40 8.09
CA GLY A 22 -7.35 -3.66 6.83
C GLY A 22 -8.15 -2.36 6.82
N ALA A 23 -8.51 -1.81 7.98
CA ALA A 23 -9.09 -0.48 8.03
C ALA A 23 -8.05 0.60 7.66
N ASP A 24 -8.42 1.50 6.76
CA ASP A 24 -7.59 2.62 6.32
C ASP A 24 -7.64 3.79 7.32
N ALA A 25 -8.69 3.87 8.11
CA ALA A 25 -8.82 4.84 9.18
C ALA A 25 -9.73 4.31 10.31
N TYR A 26 -9.54 4.87 11.49
CA TYR A 26 -10.28 4.54 12.69
C TYR A 26 -10.76 5.85 13.33
N LEU A 27 -12.06 5.94 13.63
CA LEU A 27 -12.65 7.13 14.23
C LEU A 27 -13.58 6.75 15.38
N THR A 28 -13.29 7.27 16.57
CA THR A 28 -14.05 6.99 17.79
C THR A 28 -15.27 7.90 17.91
N LYS A 29 -16.39 7.32 18.35
CA LYS A 29 -17.61 8.06 18.71
C LYS A 29 -17.49 8.61 20.15
N PRO A 30 -17.95 9.85 20.40
CA PRO A 30 -18.54 10.81 19.45
C PRO A 30 -17.47 11.49 18.57
N PHE A 31 -17.79 11.77 17.31
CA PHE A 31 -16.89 12.46 16.37
C PHE A 31 -17.63 13.58 15.64
N GLU A 32 -16.89 14.56 15.20
CA GLU A 32 -17.42 15.62 14.34
C GLU A 32 -17.49 15.15 12.89
N VAL A 33 -18.60 15.46 12.23
CA VAL A 33 -18.82 15.11 10.81
C VAL A 33 -17.75 15.71 9.90
N SER A 34 -17.23 16.88 10.25
CA SER A 34 -16.11 17.56 9.57
C SER A 34 -14.84 16.70 9.53
N ILE A 35 -14.52 16.01 10.64
CA ILE A 35 -13.36 15.12 10.74
C ILE A 35 -13.56 13.90 9.84
N LEU A 36 -14.73 13.27 9.89
CA LEU A 36 -15.07 12.14 9.04
C LEU A 36 -14.98 12.53 7.55
N HIS A 37 -15.54 13.67 7.18
CA HIS A 37 -15.49 14.18 5.82
C HIS A 37 -14.04 14.42 5.35
N THR A 38 -13.20 14.99 6.21
CA THR A 38 -11.77 15.20 5.93
C THR A 38 -11.03 13.89 5.71
N ILE A 39 -11.31 12.86 6.51
CA ILE A 39 -10.72 11.53 6.36
C ILE A 39 -11.15 10.91 5.04
N ILE A 40 -12.44 10.94 4.70
CA ILE A 40 -12.98 10.42 3.43
C ILE A 40 -12.31 11.13 2.24
N GLN A 41 -12.28 12.45 2.23
CA GLN A 41 -11.66 13.22 1.16
C GLN A 41 -10.17 12.91 1.00
N SER A 42 -9.45 12.76 2.11
CA SER A 42 -8.04 12.40 2.10
C SER A 42 -7.80 11.01 1.48
N GLN A 43 -8.62 10.02 1.84
CA GLN A 43 -8.50 8.66 1.31
C GLN A 43 -8.85 8.60 -0.19
N LEU A 44 -9.90 9.29 -0.62
CA LEU A 44 -10.28 9.37 -2.04
C LEU A 44 -9.22 10.09 -2.88
N LYS A 45 -8.71 11.23 -2.41
CA LYS A 45 -7.68 12.01 -3.10
C LYS A 45 -6.36 11.25 -3.23
N ASN A 46 -5.98 10.49 -2.21
CA ASN A 46 -4.80 9.63 -2.27
C ASN A 46 -4.93 8.55 -3.35
N ARG A 47 -6.10 7.91 -3.47
CA ARG A 47 -6.39 6.95 -4.54
C ARG A 47 -6.37 7.57 -5.92
N GLU A 48 -6.98 8.72 -6.07
CA GLU A 48 -7.03 9.43 -7.35
C GLU A 48 -5.63 9.85 -7.80
N ARG A 49 -4.79 10.37 -6.89
CA ARG A 49 -3.38 10.67 -7.17
C ARG A 49 -2.58 9.44 -7.57
N MET A 50 -2.84 8.29 -6.97
CA MET A 50 -2.20 7.04 -7.35
C MET A 50 -2.63 6.62 -8.77
N ARG A 51 -3.92 6.67 -9.05
CA ARG A 51 -4.48 6.31 -10.36
C ARG A 51 -3.95 7.21 -11.49
N THR A 52 -3.86 8.53 -11.25
CA THR A 52 -3.32 9.50 -12.23
C THR A 52 -1.82 9.26 -12.46
N ARG A 53 -1.04 9.00 -11.41
CA ARG A 53 0.39 8.69 -11.53
C ARG A 53 0.68 7.43 -12.33
N TYR A 54 -0.17 6.40 -12.22
CA TYR A 54 -0.01 5.17 -13.00
C TYR A 54 -0.50 5.31 -14.45
N ALA A 55 -1.45 6.22 -14.71
CA ALA A 55 -1.92 6.50 -16.06
C ALA A 55 -0.96 7.39 -16.88
N GLU A 56 -0.17 8.23 -16.19
CA GLU A 56 0.75 9.20 -16.82
C GLU A 56 2.22 8.76 -16.80
N ALA A 57 2.58 7.83 -15.91
CA ALA A 57 3.95 7.30 -15.81
C ALA A 57 4.01 5.94 -16.49
N GLY A 58 4.78 5.87 -17.57
CA GLY A 58 5.34 4.60 -18.04
C GLY A 58 6.10 3.88 -16.90
N PRO A 59 6.51 2.62 -17.10
CA PRO A 59 7.04 1.77 -16.05
C PRO A 59 8.29 2.40 -15.41
N LEU A 60 8.15 2.81 -14.17
CA LEU A 60 9.11 3.44 -13.25
C LEU A 60 9.07 4.97 -13.22
N PRO A 61 8.46 5.57 -12.19
CA PRO A 61 8.80 6.95 -11.84
C PRO A 61 10.25 6.95 -11.32
N GLN A 62 11.14 7.63 -12.02
CA GLN A 62 12.43 8.01 -11.46
C GLN A 62 12.20 8.79 -10.17
N PRO A 63 13.05 8.65 -9.15
CA PRO A 63 12.92 9.43 -7.93
C PRO A 63 13.04 10.91 -8.30
N GLN A 64 11.92 11.63 -8.23
CA GLN A 64 11.99 13.09 -8.20
C GLN A 64 12.82 13.46 -6.98
N GLU A 65 13.74 14.40 -7.14
CA GLU A 65 14.54 14.96 -6.06
C GLU A 65 13.61 15.34 -4.90
N SER A 66 13.55 14.45 -3.93
CA SER A 66 12.62 14.57 -2.82
C SER A 66 13.26 15.50 -1.79
N THR A 67 12.53 16.54 -1.43
CA THR A 67 12.82 17.43 -0.30
C THR A 67 12.70 16.72 1.05
N PHE A 68 13.05 15.43 1.11
CA PHE A 68 13.03 14.63 2.32
C PHE A 68 14.30 14.86 3.12
N SER A 69 14.17 14.81 4.44
CA SER A 69 15.35 14.81 5.28
C SER A 69 16.22 13.57 4.98
N PRO A 70 17.53 13.62 5.16
CA PRO A 70 18.40 12.44 5.00
C PRO A 70 17.96 11.24 5.85
N ALA A 71 17.30 11.50 6.98
CA ALA A 71 16.72 10.47 7.85
C ALA A 71 15.50 9.79 7.22
N ASP A 72 14.67 10.55 6.52
CA ASP A 72 13.48 10.02 5.82
C ASP A 72 13.87 9.19 4.59
N GLU A 73 14.89 9.63 3.84
CA GLU A 73 15.44 8.84 2.74
C GLU A 73 16.03 7.50 3.22
N LYS A 74 16.80 7.54 4.32
CA LYS A 74 17.35 6.33 4.94
C LYS A 74 16.23 5.39 5.41
N PHE A 75 15.17 5.94 5.99
CA PHE A 75 14.00 5.18 6.41
C PHE A 75 13.32 4.52 5.22
N LEU A 76 13.01 5.27 4.15
CA LEU A 76 12.39 4.73 2.94
C LEU A 76 13.24 3.66 2.26
N LYS A 77 14.56 3.87 2.16
CA LYS A 77 15.48 2.87 1.61
C LYS A 77 15.43 1.56 2.39
N ARG A 78 15.48 1.62 3.72
CA ARG A 78 15.39 0.42 4.57
C ARG A 78 14.03 -0.27 4.44
N LEU A 79 12.95 0.51 4.46
CA LEU A 79 11.59 0.00 4.33
C LEU A 79 11.38 -0.67 2.97
N ASN A 80 11.74 -0.01 1.88
CA ASN A 80 11.61 -0.55 0.52
C ASN A 80 12.43 -1.84 0.36
N LYS A 81 13.66 -1.84 0.86
CA LYS A 81 14.51 -3.04 0.86
C LYS A 81 13.83 -4.20 1.58
N SER A 82 13.37 -3.97 2.82
CA SER A 82 12.71 -5.00 3.62
C SER A 82 11.44 -5.54 2.93
N ILE A 83 10.63 -4.68 2.32
CA ILE A 83 9.44 -5.10 1.59
C ILE A 83 9.82 -5.89 0.34
N THR A 84 10.76 -5.38 -0.47
CA THR A 84 11.12 -5.99 -1.76
C THR A 84 11.76 -7.37 -1.58
N GLU A 85 12.58 -7.55 -0.55
CA GLU A 85 13.22 -8.82 -0.22
C GLU A 85 12.27 -9.88 0.36
N ASN A 86 11.06 -9.48 0.77
CA ASN A 86 10.08 -10.35 1.41
C ASN A 86 8.69 -10.30 0.73
N LEU A 87 8.60 -9.88 -0.53
CA LEU A 87 7.32 -9.73 -1.22
C LEU A 87 6.54 -11.04 -1.32
N ASP A 88 7.23 -12.14 -1.53
CA ASP A 88 6.70 -13.50 -1.62
C ASP A 88 6.32 -14.11 -0.26
N ASN A 89 6.76 -13.51 0.84
CA ASN A 89 6.47 -14.00 2.17
C ASN A 89 5.00 -13.71 2.56
N PRO A 90 4.15 -14.73 2.79
CA PRO A 90 2.75 -14.53 3.21
C PRO A 90 2.60 -13.80 4.56
N GLN A 91 3.63 -13.86 5.40
CA GLN A 91 3.63 -13.20 6.71
C GLN A 91 4.12 -11.75 6.65
N MET A 92 4.56 -11.28 5.46
CA MET A 92 5.02 -9.91 5.27
C MET A 92 3.86 -8.93 5.38
N GLY A 93 3.88 -8.13 6.42
CA GLY A 93 2.87 -7.14 6.75
C GLY A 93 3.39 -6.14 7.76
N VAL A 94 2.52 -5.30 8.28
CA VAL A 94 2.89 -4.25 9.25
C VAL A 94 3.64 -4.80 10.48
N PRO A 95 3.21 -5.93 11.12
CA PRO A 95 3.93 -6.47 12.26
C PRO A 95 5.36 -6.88 11.91
N PHE A 96 5.53 -7.58 10.78
CA PHE A 96 6.84 -8.00 10.28
C PHE A 96 7.75 -6.80 10.08
N LEU A 97 7.28 -5.77 9.38
CA LEU A 97 8.06 -4.56 9.11
C LEU A 97 8.43 -3.79 10.38
N CYS A 98 7.55 -3.75 11.38
CA CYS A 98 7.88 -3.14 12.68
C CYS A 98 9.03 -3.86 13.38
N THR A 99 9.02 -5.19 13.37
CA THR A 99 10.08 -6.02 13.95
C THR A 99 11.40 -5.83 13.19
N GLU A 100 11.35 -5.93 11.87
CA GLU A 100 12.51 -5.83 10.99
C GLU A 100 13.19 -4.45 11.05
N LEU A 101 12.39 -3.39 11.13
CA LEU A 101 12.90 -2.02 11.20
C LEU A 101 13.23 -1.57 12.63
N GLY A 102 12.83 -2.33 13.65
CA GLY A 102 13.00 -1.99 15.06
C GLY A 102 12.20 -0.75 15.49
N ILE A 103 10.99 -0.57 14.94
CA ILE A 103 10.13 0.59 15.24
C ILE A 103 8.72 0.17 15.65
N SER A 104 8.06 1.02 16.42
CA SER A 104 6.65 0.81 16.77
C SER A 104 5.72 1.01 15.56
N ARG A 105 4.53 0.43 15.61
CA ARG A 105 3.49 0.65 14.59
C ARG A 105 3.16 2.12 14.42
N ALA A 106 2.97 2.85 15.52
CA ALA A 106 2.69 4.27 15.48
C ALA A 106 3.80 5.04 14.74
N SER A 107 5.07 4.70 15.00
CA SER A 107 6.21 5.29 14.32
C SER A 107 6.22 4.97 12.82
N LEU A 108 5.93 3.72 12.44
CA LEU A 108 5.83 3.31 11.04
C LEU A 108 4.73 4.10 10.30
N TYR A 109 3.52 4.15 10.89
CA TYR A 109 2.39 4.88 10.31
C TYR A 109 2.67 6.37 10.17
N ASN A 110 3.17 7.01 11.23
CA ASN A 110 3.46 8.45 11.21
C ASN A 110 4.53 8.79 10.17
N LYS A 111 5.63 8.04 10.15
CA LYS A 111 6.71 8.27 9.16
C LYS A 111 6.22 8.05 7.73
N LEU A 112 5.54 6.94 7.46
CA LEU A 112 4.98 6.69 6.13
C LEU A 112 3.99 7.76 5.70
N LYS A 113 3.09 8.18 6.61
CA LYS A 113 2.10 9.22 6.31
C LYS A 113 2.76 10.55 5.97
N VAL A 114 3.79 10.93 6.72
CA VAL A 114 4.55 12.17 6.47
C VAL A 114 5.31 12.09 5.14
N VAL A 115 6.01 10.98 4.90
CA VAL A 115 6.92 10.86 3.75
C VAL A 115 6.20 10.50 2.45
N THR A 116 5.18 9.63 2.51
CA THR A 116 4.49 9.13 1.31
C THR A 116 3.05 9.59 1.18
N GLY A 117 2.47 10.15 2.23
CA GLY A 117 1.03 10.44 2.30
C GLY A 117 0.14 9.19 2.41
N MET A 118 0.72 7.99 2.51
CA MET A 118 0.02 6.70 2.42
C MET A 118 -0.02 5.97 3.76
N GLY A 119 -1.00 5.09 3.93
CA GLY A 119 -1.00 4.09 4.99
C GLY A 119 -0.03 2.95 4.69
N ALA A 120 0.39 2.21 5.74
CA ALA A 120 1.38 1.15 5.58
C ALA A 120 0.90 0.01 4.68
N ASN A 121 -0.36 -0.40 4.80
CA ASN A 121 -0.93 -1.45 3.95
C ASN A 121 -1.04 -1.02 2.49
N ASP A 122 -1.46 0.24 2.24
CA ASP A 122 -1.51 0.78 0.89
C ASP A 122 -0.13 0.86 0.26
N TYR A 123 0.87 1.23 1.07
CA TYR A 123 2.26 1.30 0.60
C TYR A 123 2.83 -0.08 0.23
N ILE A 124 2.58 -1.10 1.06
CA ILE A 124 2.94 -2.50 0.75
C ILE A 124 2.24 -2.94 -0.54
N THR A 125 0.93 -2.71 -0.64
CA THR A 125 0.13 -3.08 -1.82
C THR A 125 0.65 -2.40 -3.09
N LYS A 126 1.02 -1.12 -2.99
CA LYS A 126 1.65 -0.39 -4.08
C LYS A 126 2.91 -1.10 -4.59
N LEU A 127 3.84 -1.42 -3.70
CA LEU A 127 5.10 -2.09 -4.09
C LEU A 127 4.85 -3.49 -4.67
N ARG A 128 3.85 -4.23 -4.17
CA ARG A 128 3.43 -5.51 -4.75
C ARG A 128 2.91 -5.35 -6.18
N VAL A 129 2.08 -4.33 -6.43
CA VAL A 129 1.56 -4.04 -7.77
C VAL A 129 2.69 -3.58 -8.70
N GLU A 130 3.61 -2.73 -8.24
CA GLU A 130 4.79 -2.32 -9.02
C GLU A 130 5.65 -3.53 -9.43
N ARG A 131 5.88 -4.46 -8.50
CA ARG A 131 6.59 -5.71 -8.81
C ARG A 131 5.82 -6.57 -9.79
N ALA A 132 4.50 -6.67 -9.65
CA ALA A 132 3.65 -7.41 -10.58
C ALA A 132 3.70 -6.82 -11.99
N VAL A 133 3.66 -5.50 -12.14
CA VAL A 133 3.83 -4.80 -13.42
C VAL A 133 5.14 -5.20 -14.08
N TRP A 134 6.23 -5.17 -13.32
CA TRP A 134 7.54 -5.59 -13.84
C TRP A 134 7.54 -7.06 -14.29
N LEU A 135 6.96 -7.97 -13.49
CA LEU A 135 6.89 -9.39 -13.85
C LEU A 135 6.01 -9.64 -15.07
N LEU A 136 4.91 -8.93 -15.23
CA LEU A 136 4.02 -9.05 -16.38
C LEU A 136 4.73 -8.70 -17.72
N THR A 137 5.66 -7.75 -17.67
CA THR A 137 6.36 -7.25 -18.87
C THR A 137 7.73 -7.89 -19.10
N HIS A 138 8.35 -8.50 -18.08
CA HIS A 138 9.72 -9.01 -18.15
C HIS A 138 9.85 -10.51 -17.83
N SER A 139 8.74 -11.22 -17.67
CA SER A 139 8.77 -12.66 -17.41
C SER A 139 7.73 -13.43 -18.21
N THR A 140 7.93 -14.73 -18.30
CA THR A 140 6.98 -15.67 -18.91
C THR A 140 5.96 -16.23 -17.92
N LEU A 141 6.00 -15.78 -16.67
CA LEU A 141 5.13 -16.25 -15.60
C LEU A 141 3.66 -16.03 -15.92
N ASN A 142 2.82 -16.97 -15.50
CA ASN A 142 1.37 -16.81 -15.57
C ASN A 142 0.84 -15.94 -14.42
N ILE A 143 -0.43 -15.56 -14.51
CA ILE A 143 -1.05 -14.64 -13.54
C ILE A 143 -1.07 -15.20 -12.11
N ASN A 144 -1.22 -16.53 -11.95
CA ASN A 144 -1.20 -17.16 -10.63
C ASN A 144 0.19 -17.12 -10.02
N GLU A 145 1.22 -17.45 -10.80
CA GLU A 145 2.63 -17.38 -10.38
C GLU A 145 3.04 -15.96 -9.99
N ILE A 146 2.57 -14.95 -10.74
CA ILE A 146 2.82 -13.54 -10.42
C ILE A 146 2.12 -13.16 -9.11
N ALA A 147 0.89 -13.58 -8.88
CA ALA A 147 0.19 -13.33 -7.63
C ALA A 147 0.96 -13.92 -6.43
N ASP A 148 1.42 -15.16 -6.55
CA ASP A 148 2.20 -15.86 -5.52
C ASP A 148 3.53 -15.14 -5.26
N GLN A 149 4.31 -14.81 -6.30
CA GLN A 149 5.60 -14.11 -6.18
C GLN A 149 5.50 -12.68 -5.67
N THR A 150 4.32 -12.10 -5.73
CA THR A 150 4.04 -10.75 -5.21
C THR A 150 3.27 -10.76 -3.89
N GLY A 151 3.11 -11.93 -3.27
CA GLY A 151 2.56 -12.11 -1.93
C GLY A 151 1.06 -11.83 -1.83
N PHE A 152 0.31 -11.94 -2.92
CA PHE A 152 -1.14 -11.92 -2.87
C PHE A 152 -1.69 -13.31 -2.48
N SER A 153 -2.65 -13.33 -1.57
CA SER A 153 -3.23 -14.57 -1.05
C SER A 153 -3.95 -15.42 -2.11
N THR A 154 -4.45 -14.78 -3.17
CA THR A 154 -5.11 -15.45 -4.31
C THR A 154 -4.95 -14.61 -5.58
N SER A 155 -4.91 -15.27 -6.75
CA SER A 155 -4.88 -14.58 -8.05
C SER A 155 -6.15 -13.76 -8.32
N ARG A 156 -7.28 -14.16 -7.74
CA ARG A 156 -8.53 -13.40 -7.83
C ARG A 156 -8.41 -12.06 -7.08
N TYR A 157 -7.87 -12.09 -5.87
CA TYR A 157 -7.63 -10.87 -5.09
C TYR A 157 -6.58 -9.99 -5.77
N PHE A 158 -5.49 -10.58 -6.24
CA PHE A 158 -4.49 -9.90 -7.07
C PHE A 158 -5.13 -9.16 -8.24
N SER A 159 -5.93 -9.85 -9.07
CA SER A 159 -6.57 -9.26 -10.25
C SER A 159 -7.49 -8.09 -9.89
N THR A 160 -8.21 -8.20 -8.77
CA THR A 160 -9.07 -7.13 -8.27
C THR A 160 -8.25 -5.90 -7.86
N VAL A 161 -7.20 -6.11 -7.07
CA VAL A 161 -6.30 -5.03 -6.62
C VAL A 161 -5.56 -4.40 -7.81
N PHE A 162 -5.00 -5.22 -8.68
CA PHE A 162 -4.29 -4.76 -9.87
C PHE A 162 -5.17 -3.86 -10.73
N LYS A 163 -6.42 -4.31 -11.02
CA LYS A 163 -7.39 -3.51 -11.77
C LYS A 163 -7.73 -2.18 -11.08
N GLN A 164 -7.79 -2.16 -9.75
CA GLN A 164 -8.02 -0.91 -9.01
C GLN A 164 -6.87 0.07 -9.16
N TYR A 165 -5.62 -0.42 -9.23
CA TYR A 165 -4.42 0.40 -9.37
C TYR A 165 -4.16 0.81 -10.81
N MET A 166 -4.27 -0.11 -11.76
CA MET A 166 -3.83 0.06 -13.16
C MET A 166 -4.97 0.41 -14.12
N GLY A 167 -6.25 0.25 -13.70
CA GLY A 167 -7.42 0.50 -14.54
C GLY A 167 -7.84 -0.65 -15.44
N CYS A 168 -6.95 -1.62 -15.71
CA CYS A 168 -7.18 -2.80 -16.52
C CYS A 168 -6.81 -4.09 -15.77
N SER A 169 -7.23 -5.26 -16.28
CA SER A 169 -6.86 -6.54 -15.68
C SER A 169 -5.39 -6.88 -15.92
N PRO A 170 -4.75 -7.74 -15.07
CA PRO A 170 -3.38 -8.18 -15.30
C PRO A 170 -3.18 -8.85 -16.67
N THR A 171 -4.17 -9.60 -17.15
CA THR A 171 -4.14 -10.26 -18.46
C THR A 171 -4.12 -9.23 -19.58
N GLN A 172 -5.05 -8.27 -19.55
CA GLN A 172 -5.07 -7.17 -20.52
C GLN A 172 -3.76 -6.38 -20.51
N TYR A 173 -3.26 -6.05 -19.31
CA TYR A 173 -1.99 -5.35 -19.19
C TYR A 173 -0.82 -6.10 -19.83
N LYS A 174 -0.76 -7.43 -19.61
CA LYS A 174 0.27 -8.28 -20.22
C LYS A 174 0.17 -8.33 -21.74
N GLU A 175 -1.05 -8.46 -22.30
CA GLU A 175 -1.29 -8.48 -23.75
C GLU A 175 -0.93 -7.15 -24.43
N GLU A 176 -1.12 -6.02 -23.76
CA GLU A 176 -0.82 -4.69 -24.30
C GLU A 176 0.68 -4.32 -24.22
N HIS A 177 1.45 -4.98 -23.34
CA HIS A 177 2.83 -4.59 -23.04
C HIS A 177 3.86 -5.73 -23.17
N ALA A 178 3.44 -6.92 -23.64
CA ALA A 178 4.31 -8.09 -23.85
C ALA A 178 5.02 -8.06 -25.22
#